data_7eed67642f1ea3b07fbe52140ecb967b
#
_entry.id   7eed67642f1ea3b07fbe52140ecb967b
#
_cell.length_a   1.000
_cell.length_b   1.000
_cell.length_c   1.000
_cell.angle_alpha   90.00
_cell.angle_beta   90.00
_cell.angle_gamma   90.00
#
_symmetry.space_group_name_H-M   'P 1'
#
loop_
_entity.id
_entity.type
_entity.pdbx_description
1 polymer ?
#
loop_
_entity_poly.entity_id
_entity_poly.type
_entity_poly.pdbx_seq_one_letter_code
_entity_poly.pdbx_strand_id
1 'polypeptide(L)'
;MKIRTSLIALSIATLVSGCQNLNTDTLMQSGAQAFQAATLSNNDVKTLSDKSCAEMDSKAQIAPADSTYAKRLNKIAAALGDNINGTPANYKVYVTKDVNAWAMANGCIRVYSGLMDMMTDNEVEGVLGHEMGHVALGHTRKAMQVAYGTVALRTAAASTGGIIGSLSQSQLADMGEKLVNAQFSQKQESEADDYSFDLLKQRGIDPNGLVTSFEKLAKMEAGRQSSMFDDHPASEERAQHIRDRIAAGK
;
A
#
# COMPACT_ATOMS: atom_id res chain seq x y z
N MET A 1 -3.79 -62.97 34.00
CA MET A 1 -3.77 -61.81 34.91
C MET A 1 -4.38 -60.60 34.16
N LYS A 2 -5.46 -60.09 34.65
CA LYS A 2 -6.46 -59.26 33.93
C LYS A 2 -6.08 -57.79 33.88
N ILE A 3 -6.13 -57.17 32.72
CA ILE A 3 -6.91 -56.00 32.30
C ILE A 3 -6.71 -54.73 33.14
N ARG A 4 -6.18 -53.66 32.54
CA ARG A 4 -6.60 -52.26 32.73
C ARG A 4 -6.33 -51.46 31.45
N THR A 5 -7.15 -51.69 30.45
CA THR A 5 -7.40 -50.80 29.32
C THR A 5 -8.82 -50.31 29.48
N SER A 6 -9.03 -49.10 29.94
CA SER A 6 -10.25 -48.29 29.80
C SER A 6 -10.12 -47.10 30.71
N LEU A 7 -9.91 -45.92 30.17
CA LEU A 7 -10.25 -44.59 30.70
C LEU A 7 -9.40 -43.47 30.03
N ILE A 8 -9.29 -43.45 28.66
CA ILE A 8 -8.87 -42.26 27.92
C ILE A 8 -9.79 -42.13 26.68
N ALA A 9 -11.04 -41.95 26.90
CA ALA A 9 -12.01 -41.75 25.80
C ALA A 9 -13.17 -40.84 26.21
N LEU A 10 -12.97 -39.85 27.09
CA LEU A 10 -14.05 -38.95 27.47
C LEU A 10 -13.55 -37.54 27.86
N SER A 11 -12.71 -36.94 27.07
CA SER A 11 -12.29 -35.53 27.31
C SER A 11 -12.13 -34.68 26.06
N ILE A 12 -12.59 -35.09 24.88
CA ILE A 12 -12.50 -34.29 23.62
C ILE A 12 -13.89 -33.80 23.14
N ALA A 13 -14.94 -34.04 23.88
CA ALA A 13 -16.32 -33.71 23.45
C ALA A 13 -16.87 -32.37 23.93
N THR A 14 -16.08 -31.49 24.56
CA THR A 14 -16.61 -30.23 25.14
C THR A 14 -16.02 -28.95 24.57
N LEU A 15 -15.27 -28.97 23.46
CA LEU A 15 -14.74 -27.78 22.82
C LEU A 15 -15.40 -27.45 21.47
N VAL A 16 -16.48 -28.11 21.06
CA VAL A 16 -17.17 -27.85 19.77
C VAL A 16 -18.51 -27.12 19.96
N SER A 17 -18.91 -26.76 21.17
CA SER A 17 -20.18 -26.07 21.40
C SER A 17 -20.17 -24.55 21.21
N GLY A 18 -19.09 -23.97 20.70
CA GLY A 18 -18.99 -22.51 20.40
C GLY A 18 -19.32 -22.08 18.98
N CYS A 19 -19.54 -23.02 18.04
CA CYS A 19 -19.72 -22.68 16.62
C CYS A 19 -21.09 -23.07 16.05
N GLN A 20 -22.13 -23.12 16.83
CA GLN A 20 -23.45 -23.61 16.37
C GLN A 20 -24.35 -22.56 15.70
N ASN A 21 -23.84 -21.36 15.33
CA ASN A 21 -24.59 -20.37 14.53
C ASN A 21 -23.79 -19.76 13.38
N LEU A 22 -22.81 -20.47 12.83
CA LEU A 22 -22.29 -20.10 11.53
C LEU A 22 -23.29 -20.57 10.47
N ASN A 23 -24.11 -19.62 9.99
CA ASN A 23 -25.02 -19.87 8.88
C ASN A 23 -24.15 -20.30 7.68
N THR A 24 -24.41 -21.53 7.16
CA THR A 24 -23.69 -22.09 6.00
C THR A 24 -23.74 -21.17 4.80
N ASP A 25 -24.83 -20.40 4.64
CA ASP A 25 -24.99 -19.43 3.58
C ASP A 25 -23.99 -18.26 3.73
N THR A 26 -23.77 -17.78 4.96
CA THR A 26 -22.76 -16.75 5.26
C THR A 26 -21.35 -17.26 5.02
N LEU A 27 -21.05 -18.50 5.34
CA LEU A 27 -19.73 -19.10 5.11
C LEU A 27 -19.45 -19.31 3.61
N MET A 28 -20.43 -19.79 2.86
CA MET A 28 -20.35 -19.95 1.40
C MET A 28 -20.22 -18.59 0.70
N GLN A 29 -20.98 -17.59 1.14
CA GLN A 29 -20.93 -16.22 0.61
C GLN A 29 -19.58 -15.56 0.92
N SER A 30 -19.04 -15.74 2.12
CA SER A 30 -17.70 -15.24 2.51
C SER A 30 -16.60 -15.91 1.68
N GLY A 31 -16.70 -17.21 1.42
CA GLY A 31 -15.78 -17.96 0.55
C GLY A 31 -15.84 -17.48 -0.90
N ALA A 32 -17.03 -17.24 -1.45
CA ALA A 32 -17.21 -16.73 -2.79
C ALA A 32 -16.64 -15.32 -2.96
N GLN A 33 -16.75 -14.46 -1.96
CA GLN A 33 -16.22 -13.10 -1.99
C GLN A 33 -14.69 -13.06 -1.84
N ALA A 34 -14.11 -13.91 -0.98
CA ALA A 34 -12.67 -14.07 -0.89
C ALA A 34 -12.10 -14.58 -2.22
N PHE A 35 -12.79 -15.51 -2.87
CA PHE A 35 -12.44 -15.98 -4.21
C PHE A 35 -12.54 -14.86 -5.25
N GLN A 36 -13.63 -14.07 -5.25
CA GLN A 36 -13.80 -12.94 -6.15
C GLN A 36 -12.71 -11.88 -5.95
N ALA A 37 -12.35 -11.55 -4.72
CA ALA A 37 -11.24 -10.63 -4.43
C ALA A 37 -9.91 -11.14 -4.97
N ALA A 38 -9.63 -12.43 -4.83
CA ALA A 38 -8.42 -13.06 -5.34
C ALA A 38 -8.38 -13.15 -6.88
N THR A 39 -9.55 -13.12 -7.54
CA THR A 39 -9.70 -13.26 -9.00
C THR A 39 -9.96 -11.94 -9.72
N LEU A 40 -9.87 -10.78 -9.04
CA LEU A 40 -9.99 -9.48 -9.68
C LEU A 40 -9.03 -9.37 -10.86
N SER A 41 -9.58 -9.05 -12.04
CA SER A 41 -8.78 -8.78 -13.23
C SER A 41 -7.95 -7.50 -13.09
N ASN A 42 -6.96 -7.31 -13.95
CA ASN A 42 -6.18 -6.05 -13.95
C ASN A 42 -7.09 -4.83 -14.21
N ASN A 43 -8.12 -4.97 -15.03
CA ASN A 43 -9.07 -3.89 -15.30
C ASN A 43 -9.96 -3.58 -14.08
N ASP A 44 -10.35 -4.60 -13.32
CA ASP A 44 -11.12 -4.41 -12.08
C ASP A 44 -10.29 -3.67 -11.05
N VAL A 45 -9.04 -4.09 -10.83
CA VAL A 45 -8.11 -3.43 -9.91
C VAL A 45 -7.85 -1.98 -10.34
N LYS A 46 -7.64 -1.74 -11.64
CA LYS A 46 -7.51 -0.38 -12.17
C LYS A 46 -8.76 0.46 -11.90
N THR A 47 -9.94 -0.06 -12.19
CA THR A 47 -11.22 0.64 -11.98
C THR A 47 -11.45 0.97 -10.50
N LEU A 48 -11.16 0.04 -9.60
CA LEU A 48 -11.24 0.26 -8.16
C LEU A 48 -10.25 1.33 -7.69
N SER A 49 -9.00 1.26 -8.19
CA SER A 49 -7.98 2.26 -7.88
C SER A 49 -8.36 3.63 -8.41
N ASP A 50 -8.90 3.74 -9.63
CA ASP A 50 -9.36 5.01 -10.22
C ASP A 50 -10.45 5.65 -9.35
N LYS A 51 -11.44 4.86 -8.94
CA LYS A 51 -12.55 5.35 -8.10
C LYS A 51 -12.10 5.73 -6.69
N SER A 52 -11.27 4.89 -6.04
CA SER A 52 -10.75 5.18 -4.70
C SER A 52 -9.83 6.39 -4.70
N CYS A 53 -8.95 6.52 -5.70
CA CYS A 53 -8.09 7.69 -5.86
C CYS A 53 -8.91 8.98 -6.06
N ALA A 54 -9.94 8.96 -6.90
CA ALA A 54 -10.83 10.10 -7.12
C ALA A 54 -11.58 10.48 -5.84
N GLU A 55 -12.04 9.50 -5.07
CA GLU A 55 -12.73 9.74 -3.80
C GLU A 55 -11.79 10.38 -2.76
N MET A 56 -10.53 9.89 -2.66
CA MET A 56 -9.53 10.49 -1.78
C MET A 56 -9.14 11.89 -2.22
N ASP A 57 -8.96 12.11 -3.53
CA ASP A 57 -8.71 13.45 -4.08
C ASP A 57 -9.84 14.44 -3.74
N SER A 58 -11.09 13.99 -3.73
CA SER A 58 -12.25 14.84 -3.42
C SER A 58 -12.29 15.32 -1.97
N LYS A 59 -11.64 14.58 -1.06
CA LYS A 59 -11.57 14.89 0.37
C LYS A 59 -10.29 15.61 0.78
N ALA A 60 -9.26 15.58 -0.05
CA ALA A 60 -7.97 16.17 0.23
C ALA A 60 -7.88 17.61 -0.28
N GLN A 61 -7.08 18.41 0.40
CA GLN A 61 -6.67 19.71 -0.13
C GLN A 61 -5.52 19.49 -1.12
N ILE A 62 -5.83 19.47 -2.41
CA ILE A 62 -4.83 19.34 -3.47
C ILE A 62 -4.13 20.68 -3.68
N ALA A 63 -2.80 20.66 -3.78
CA ALA A 63 -1.99 21.84 -4.06
C ALA A 63 -2.36 22.43 -5.45
N PRO A 64 -2.68 23.75 -5.56
CA PRO A 64 -2.93 24.40 -6.84
C PRO A 64 -1.76 24.19 -7.81
N ALA A 65 -2.06 24.12 -9.11
CA ALA A 65 -1.07 23.82 -10.15
C ALA A 65 0.06 24.86 -10.22
N ASP A 66 -0.21 26.10 -9.84
CA ASP A 66 0.73 27.21 -9.79
C ASP A 66 1.49 27.33 -8.45
N SER A 67 1.15 26.51 -7.46
CA SER A 67 1.80 26.50 -6.16
C SER A 67 3.27 26.03 -6.23
N THR A 68 4.05 26.40 -5.23
CA THR A 68 5.45 25.94 -5.06
C THR A 68 5.53 24.42 -4.97
N TYR A 69 4.60 23.79 -4.24
CA TYR A 69 4.53 22.35 -4.11
C TYR A 69 4.29 21.63 -5.44
N ALA A 70 3.28 22.07 -6.20
CA ALA A 70 2.97 21.46 -7.49
C ALA A 70 4.13 21.64 -8.50
N LYS A 71 4.73 22.83 -8.56
CA LYS A 71 5.90 23.09 -9.42
C LYS A 71 7.10 22.23 -9.04
N ARG A 72 7.35 22.08 -7.72
CA ARG A 72 8.44 21.22 -7.23
C ARG A 72 8.16 19.75 -7.57
N LEU A 73 6.95 19.25 -7.32
CA LEU A 73 6.57 17.89 -7.66
C LEU A 73 6.65 17.62 -9.17
N ASN A 74 6.23 18.57 -10.01
CA ASN A 74 6.32 18.42 -11.46
C ASN A 74 7.77 18.26 -11.94
N LYS A 75 8.73 18.95 -11.31
CA LYS A 75 10.16 18.78 -11.60
C LYS A 75 10.64 17.38 -11.23
N ILE A 76 10.28 16.89 -10.04
CA ILE A 76 10.60 15.55 -9.54
C ILE A 76 9.96 14.48 -10.43
N ALA A 77 8.68 14.63 -10.76
CA ALA A 77 7.95 13.71 -11.63
C ALA A 77 8.57 13.63 -13.03
N ALA A 78 9.02 14.77 -13.58
CA ALA A 78 9.72 14.79 -14.87
C ALA A 78 11.06 14.03 -14.84
N ALA A 79 11.78 14.05 -13.72
CA ALA A 79 13.01 13.30 -13.53
C ALA A 79 12.73 11.78 -13.40
N LEU A 80 11.73 11.38 -12.63
CA LEU A 80 11.36 9.97 -12.42
C LEU A 80 10.65 9.36 -13.65
N GLY A 81 9.89 10.17 -14.38
CA GLY A 81 9.07 9.75 -15.52
C GLY A 81 7.60 9.55 -15.18
N ASP A 82 6.82 9.34 -16.22
CA ASP A 82 5.35 9.27 -16.20
C ASP A 82 4.81 7.86 -16.49
N ASN A 83 5.68 6.85 -16.52
CA ASN A 83 5.32 5.48 -16.84
C ASN A 83 5.96 4.47 -15.89
N ILE A 84 5.13 3.62 -15.30
CA ILE A 84 5.53 2.57 -14.36
C ILE A 84 5.19 1.22 -15.01
N ASN A 85 6.13 0.65 -15.79
CA ASN A 85 5.94 -0.63 -16.46
C ASN A 85 4.62 -0.71 -17.27
N GLY A 86 4.29 0.36 -18.02
CA GLY A 86 3.07 0.45 -18.81
C GLY A 86 1.87 1.08 -18.08
N THR A 87 1.98 1.37 -16.79
CA THR A 87 0.97 2.10 -16.02
C THR A 87 1.33 3.59 -16.03
N PRO A 88 0.46 4.50 -16.52
CA PRO A 88 0.71 5.93 -16.46
C PRO A 88 0.76 6.43 -15.01
N ALA A 89 1.80 7.17 -14.65
CA ALA A 89 1.90 7.79 -13.33
C ALA A 89 1.15 9.13 -13.29
N ASN A 90 0.38 9.35 -12.23
CA ASN A 90 -0.36 10.59 -11.97
C ASN A 90 0.00 11.14 -10.59
N TYR A 91 0.74 12.24 -10.57
CA TYR A 91 1.28 12.82 -9.36
C TYR A 91 0.46 14.03 -8.89
N LYS A 92 0.16 14.09 -7.57
CA LYS A 92 -0.42 15.28 -6.92
C LYS A 92 0.13 15.44 -5.51
N VAL A 93 0.11 16.70 -5.02
CA VAL A 93 0.44 17.00 -3.62
C VAL A 93 -0.84 17.20 -2.82
N TYR A 94 -0.92 16.52 -1.67
CA TYR A 94 -1.92 16.80 -0.64
C TYR A 94 -1.33 17.78 0.37
N VAL A 95 -2.00 18.92 0.56
CA VAL A 95 -1.57 19.96 1.50
C VAL A 95 -1.97 19.58 2.91
N THR A 96 -1.04 18.99 3.65
CA THR A 96 -1.20 18.57 5.04
C THR A 96 0.16 18.57 5.74
N LYS A 97 0.17 18.65 7.08
CA LYS A 97 1.39 18.57 7.88
C LYS A 97 1.90 17.15 8.06
N ASP A 98 1.09 16.16 7.76
CA ASP A 98 1.47 14.77 7.88
C ASP A 98 2.62 14.43 6.92
N VAL A 99 3.46 13.48 7.34
CA VAL A 99 4.60 13.02 6.56
C VAL A 99 4.23 11.68 5.94
N ASN A 100 3.82 11.68 4.67
CA ASN A 100 3.45 10.47 3.94
C ASN A 100 3.59 10.63 2.43
N ALA A 101 3.69 9.51 1.73
CA ALA A 101 3.47 9.33 0.30
C ALA A 101 2.84 7.96 0.08
N TRP A 102 2.10 7.79 -1.01
CA TRP A 102 1.48 6.51 -1.34
C TRP A 102 1.18 6.41 -2.83
N ALA A 103 1.03 5.18 -3.31
CA ALA A 103 0.63 4.91 -4.67
C ALA A 103 -0.44 3.82 -4.76
N MET A 104 -1.31 3.91 -5.77
CA MET A 104 -2.29 2.88 -6.11
C MET A 104 -1.92 2.17 -7.40
N ALA A 105 -2.50 0.98 -7.62
CA ALA A 105 -2.18 0.10 -8.74
C ALA A 105 -2.46 0.70 -10.13
N ASN A 106 -3.21 1.79 -10.22
CA ASN A 106 -3.48 2.55 -11.46
C ASN A 106 -2.42 3.63 -11.74
N GLY A 107 -1.37 3.76 -10.91
CA GLY A 107 -0.36 4.81 -11.01
C GLY A 107 -0.77 6.14 -10.38
N CYS A 108 -1.85 6.19 -9.60
CA CYS A 108 -2.20 7.33 -8.76
C CYS A 108 -1.16 7.46 -7.64
N ILE A 109 -0.30 8.50 -7.68
CA ILE A 109 0.76 8.77 -6.71
C ILE A 109 0.44 10.07 -6.00
N ARG A 110 0.49 10.04 -4.67
CA ARG A 110 0.24 11.21 -3.84
C ARG A 110 1.38 11.38 -2.86
N VAL A 111 1.83 12.62 -2.71
CA VAL A 111 2.85 13.01 -1.75
C VAL A 111 2.29 14.11 -0.86
N TYR A 112 2.54 14.04 0.43
CA TYR A 112 2.06 15.05 1.38
C TYR A 112 3.04 16.19 1.49
N SER A 113 2.53 17.41 1.64
CA SER A 113 3.38 18.61 1.74
C SER A 113 4.32 18.53 2.95
N GLY A 114 3.90 17.91 4.06
CA GLY A 114 4.77 17.70 5.22
C GLY A 114 5.99 16.83 4.93
N LEU A 115 5.87 15.81 4.07
CA LEU A 115 7.02 15.05 3.59
C LEU A 115 7.92 15.91 2.70
N MET A 116 7.36 16.69 1.79
CA MET A 116 8.12 17.58 0.92
C MET A 116 8.85 18.69 1.70
N ASP A 117 8.26 19.20 2.79
CA ASP A 117 8.89 20.21 3.64
C ASP A 117 10.11 19.65 4.39
N MET A 118 10.06 18.38 4.76
CA MET A 118 11.13 17.69 5.49
C MET A 118 12.28 17.25 4.58
N MET A 119 11.98 16.91 3.33
CA MET A 119 12.90 16.24 2.41
C MET A 119 13.41 17.16 1.30
N THR A 120 14.64 16.93 0.85
CA THR A 120 15.19 17.50 -0.39
C THR A 120 14.50 16.90 -1.62
N ASP A 121 14.70 17.50 -2.81
CA ASP A 121 14.16 16.95 -4.07
C ASP A 121 14.63 15.50 -4.27
N ASN A 122 15.93 15.25 -4.05
CA ASN A 122 16.53 13.93 -4.23
C ASN A 122 15.97 12.87 -3.26
N GLU A 123 15.69 13.25 -2.02
CA GLU A 123 15.04 12.35 -1.05
C GLU A 123 13.58 12.05 -1.44
N VAL A 124 12.84 13.04 -1.94
CA VAL A 124 11.47 12.83 -2.47
C VAL A 124 11.52 11.94 -3.71
N GLU A 125 12.52 12.09 -4.60
CA GLU A 125 12.73 11.19 -5.73
C GLU A 125 12.93 9.75 -5.26
N GLY A 126 13.72 9.53 -4.21
CA GLY A 126 13.93 8.22 -3.61
C GLY A 126 12.62 7.61 -3.08
N VAL A 127 11.86 8.37 -2.29
CA VAL A 127 10.56 7.93 -1.75
C VAL A 127 9.56 7.63 -2.86
N LEU A 128 9.41 8.53 -3.85
CA LEU A 128 8.47 8.30 -4.94
C LEU A 128 8.90 7.16 -5.87
N GLY A 129 10.21 6.94 -6.03
CA GLY A 129 10.75 5.76 -6.71
C GLY A 129 10.36 4.46 -6.00
N HIS A 130 10.38 4.45 -4.67
CA HIS A 130 9.93 3.33 -3.83
C HIS A 130 8.41 3.08 -4.03
N GLU A 131 7.58 4.12 -4.00
CA GLU A 131 6.14 4.00 -4.28
C GLU A 131 5.87 3.45 -5.68
N MET A 132 6.65 3.91 -6.68
CA MET A 132 6.59 3.35 -8.04
C MET A 132 7.00 1.88 -8.06
N GLY A 133 7.93 1.45 -7.22
CA GLY A 133 8.32 0.05 -7.04
C GLY A 133 7.15 -0.82 -6.59
N HIS A 134 6.39 -0.37 -5.60
CA HIS A 134 5.19 -1.09 -5.16
C HIS A 134 4.14 -1.25 -6.27
N VAL A 135 3.99 -0.25 -7.14
CA VAL A 135 3.11 -0.35 -8.32
C VAL A 135 3.69 -1.32 -9.35
N ALA A 136 4.95 -1.15 -9.73
CA ALA A 136 5.61 -1.92 -10.78
C ALA A 136 5.67 -3.42 -10.49
N LEU A 137 5.86 -3.77 -9.21
CA LEU A 137 5.98 -5.15 -8.71
C LEU A 137 4.63 -5.76 -8.31
N GLY A 138 3.54 -5.01 -8.44
CA GLY A 138 2.18 -5.49 -8.17
C GLY A 138 1.83 -5.60 -6.69
N HIS A 139 2.61 -5.00 -5.78
CA HIS A 139 2.34 -4.99 -4.35
C HIS A 139 1.04 -4.25 -4.05
N THR A 140 0.85 -3.06 -4.63
CA THR A 140 -0.38 -2.27 -4.52
C THR A 140 -1.60 -2.95 -5.13
N ARG A 141 -1.39 -3.75 -6.20
CA ARG A 141 -2.45 -4.58 -6.77
C ARG A 141 -2.95 -5.61 -5.76
N LYS A 142 -2.02 -6.32 -5.10
CA LYS A 142 -2.36 -7.29 -4.07
C LYS A 142 -3.02 -6.62 -2.86
N ALA A 143 -2.53 -5.47 -2.42
CA ALA A 143 -3.13 -4.69 -1.35
C ALA A 143 -4.57 -4.27 -1.71
N MET A 144 -4.83 -3.84 -2.95
CA MET A 144 -6.18 -3.50 -3.44
C MET A 144 -7.11 -4.72 -3.43
N GLN A 145 -6.63 -5.90 -3.81
CA GLN A 145 -7.42 -7.14 -3.74
C GLN A 145 -7.82 -7.47 -2.30
N VAL A 146 -6.91 -7.30 -1.34
CA VAL A 146 -7.19 -7.51 0.10
C VAL A 146 -8.17 -6.46 0.62
N ALA A 147 -7.98 -5.18 0.29
CA ALA A 147 -8.86 -4.09 0.68
C ALA A 147 -10.28 -4.32 0.15
N TYR A 148 -10.42 -4.68 -1.13
CA TYR A 148 -11.70 -5.03 -1.74
C TYR A 148 -12.35 -6.22 -1.04
N GLY A 149 -11.62 -7.30 -0.81
CA GLY A 149 -12.13 -8.48 -0.09
C GLY A 149 -12.66 -8.13 1.31
N THR A 150 -11.95 -7.25 2.03
CA THR A 150 -12.36 -6.79 3.37
C THR A 150 -13.65 -5.97 3.33
N VAL A 151 -13.78 -5.07 2.36
CA VAL A 151 -14.98 -4.23 2.19
C VAL A 151 -16.16 -5.10 1.70
N ALA A 152 -15.92 -5.98 0.74
CA ALA A 152 -16.92 -6.91 0.22
C ALA A 152 -17.48 -7.82 1.31
N LEU A 153 -16.64 -8.38 2.17
CA LEU A 153 -17.09 -9.21 3.30
C LEU A 153 -17.99 -8.46 4.28
N ARG A 154 -17.73 -7.18 4.52
CA ARG A 154 -18.58 -6.35 5.41
C ARG A 154 -19.93 -6.00 4.78
N THR A 155 -20.01 -5.98 3.45
CA THR A 155 -21.19 -5.58 2.70
C THR A 155 -21.99 -6.76 2.12
N ALA A 156 -21.49 -7.96 2.27
CA ALA A 156 -22.08 -9.20 1.73
C ALA A 156 -23.53 -9.47 2.12
N ALA A 157 -23.98 -8.85 3.18
CA ALA A 157 -25.38 -8.90 3.57
C ALA A 157 -26.32 -8.13 2.61
N ALA A 158 -25.80 -7.41 1.63
CA ALA A 158 -26.58 -6.38 0.91
C ALA A 158 -26.77 -6.58 -0.61
N SER A 159 -26.00 -7.44 -1.33
CA SER A 159 -26.19 -7.47 -2.79
C SER A 159 -25.82 -8.79 -3.50
N THR A 160 -26.75 -9.25 -4.34
CA THR A 160 -26.60 -10.35 -5.30
C THR A 160 -26.18 -9.90 -6.71
N GLY A 161 -25.67 -8.67 -6.87
CA GLY A 161 -25.27 -8.09 -8.17
C GLY A 161 -23.78 -7.72 -8.20
N GLY A 162 -23.20 -7.64 -9.39
CA GLY A 162 -21.77 -7.34 -9.60
C GLY A 162 -21.25 -6.16 -8.78
N ILE A 163 -20.41 -6.46 -7.80
CA ILE A 163 -20.09 -5.60 -6.64
C ILE A 163 -19.30 -4.35 -7.03
N ILE A 164 -18.45 -4.40 -8.07
CA ILE A 164 -17.55 -3.29 -8.44
C ILE A 164 -18.31 -2.04 -8.91
N GLY A 165 -19.49 -2.23 -9.52
CA GLY A 165 -20.33 -1.13 -10.00
C GLY A 165 -21.15 -0.44 -8.92
N SER A 166 -21.34 -1.09 -7.76
CA SER A 166 -22.28 -0.68 -6.71
C SER A 166 -21.64 -0.13 -5.43
N LEU A 167 -20.29 -0.01 -5.39
CA LEU A 167 -19.59 0.52 -4.21
C LEU A 167 -19.99 1.99 -3.98
N SER A 168 -20.40 2.29 -2.75
CA SER A 168 -20.69 3.65 -2.31
C SER A 168 -19.40 4.48 -2.16
N GLN A 169 -19.54 5.80 -2.12
CA GLN A 169 -18.39 6.70 -1.86
C GLN A 169 -17.69 6.36 -0.53
N SER A 170 -18.44 6.02 0.52
CA SER A 170 -17.85 5.62 1.81
C SER A 170 -17.04 4.32 1.72
N GLN A 171 -17.50 3.36 0.91
CA GLN A 171 -16.76 2.11 0.67
C GLN A 171 -15.49 2.33 -0.16
N LEU A 172 -15.55 3.22 -1.14
CA LEU A 172 -14.38 3.61 -1.93
C LEU A 172 -13.35 4.36 -1.08
N ALA A 173 -13.82 5.23 -0.16
CA ALA A 173 -12.96 5.89 0.82
C ALA A 173 -12.30 4.87 1.77
N ASP A 174 -13.08 3.96 2.36
CA ASP A 174 -12.56 2.89 3.24
C ASP A 174 -11.52 2.00 2.51
N MET A 175 -11.73 1.71 1.23
CA MET A 175 -10.74 1.01 0.41
C MET A 175 -9.47 1.83 0.21
N GLY A 176 -9.62 3.13 -0.08
CA GLY A 176 -8.49 4.04 -0.25
C GLY A 176 -7.66 4.15 1.04
N GLU A 177 -8.31 4.34 2.18
CA GLU A 177 -7.66 4.40 3.49
C GLU A 177 -6.95 3.08 3.83
N LYS A 178 -7.57 1.93 3.54
CA LYS A 178 -6.93 0.62 3.73
C LYS A 178 -5.71 0.41 2.84
N LEU A 179 -5.70 1.01 1.66
CA LEU A 179 -4.56 0.93 0.76
C LEU A 179 -3.42 1.83 1.24
N VAL A 180 -3.74 3.04 1.67
CA VAL A 180 -2.75 3.97 2.24
C VAL A 180 -2.10 3.39 3.49
N ASN A 181 -2.89 2.70 4.34
CA ASN A 181 -2.40 2.03 5.56
C ASN A 181 -2.07 0.53 5.32
N ALA A 182 -1.75 0.13 4.10
CA ALA A 182 -1.41 -1.25 3.80
C ALA A 182 0.02 -1.56 4.20
N GLN A 183 0.19 -2.49 5.12
CA GLN A 183 1.52 -2.97 5.51
C GLN A 183 2.07 -3.94 4.47
N PHE A 184 3.29 -3.70 4.05
CA PHE A 184 4.03 -4.59 3.16
C PHE A 184 5.00 -5.47 3.95
N SER A 185 5.28 -6.66 3.44
CA SER A 185 6.29 -7.54 4.05
C SER A 185 7.69 -6.96 3.85
N GLN A 186 8.64 -7.27 4.74
CA GLN A 186 10.05 -6.88 4.59
C GLN A 186 10.63 -7.20 3.21
N LYS A 187 10.21 -8.33 2.63
CA LYS A 187 10.61 -8.70 1.27
C LYS A 187 10.08 -7.72 0.23
N GLN A 188 8.80 -7.34 0.32
CA GLN A 188 8.19 -6.37 -0.61
C GLN A 188 8.81 -4.97 -0.45
N GLU A 189 9.14 -4.58 0.78
CA GLU A 189 9.87 -3.34 1.05
C GLU A 189 11.25 -3.34 0.38
N SER A 190 12.03 -4.42 0.57
CA SER A 190 13.34 -4.56 -0.06
C SER A 190 13.25 -4.59 -1.59
N GLU A 191 12.25 -5.24 -2.16
CA GLU A 191 12.01 -5.26 -3.60
C GLU A 191 11.66 -3.86 -4.14
N ALA A 192 10.87 -3.07 -3.39
CA ALA A 192 10.53 -1.69 -3.76
C ALA A 192 11.73 -0.74 -3.63
N ASP A 193 12.60 -0.96 -2.62
CA ASP A 193 13.86 -0.22 -2.46
C ASP A 193 14.82 -0.50 -3.63
N ASP A 194 14.95 -1.76 -4.01
CA ASP A 194 15.78 -2.16 -5.14
C ASP A 194 15.26 -1.57 -6.46
N TYR A 195 13.94 -1.56 -6.66
CA TYR A 195 13.33 -0.90 -7.81
C TYR A 195 13.62 0.60 -7.83
N SER A 196 13.46 1.28 -6.67
CA SER A 196 13.77 2.71 -6.54
C SER A 196 15.23 2.99 -6.90
N PHE A 197 16.15 2.22 -6.32
CA PHE A 197 17.58 2.35 -6.59
C PHE A 197 17.89 2.21 -8.09
N ASP A 198 17.36 1.18 -8.75
CA ASP A 198 17.59 0.91 -10.18
C ASP A 198 16.98 2.01 -11.04
N LEU A 199 15.78 2.50 -10.70
CA LEU A 199 15.13 3.62 -11.38
C LEU A 199 15.97 4.90 -11.30
N LEU A 200 16.43 5.25 -10.08
CA LEU A 200 17.27 6.44 -9.86
C LEU A 200 18.55 6.37 -10.69
N LYS A 201 19.25 5.24 -10.67
CA LYS A 201 20.44 5.03 -11.50
C LYS A 201 20.14 5.13 -12.99
N GLN A 202 19.07 4.50 -13.47
CA GLN A 202 18.66 4.55 -14.87
C GLN A 202 18.37 5.99 -15.32
N ARG A 203 17.84 6.82 -14.42
CA ARG A 203 17.51 8.23 -14.68
C ARG A 203 18.68 9.19 -14.45
N GLY A 204 19.84 8.69 -14.00
CA GLY A 204 20.99 9.53 -13.66
C GLY A 204 20.78 10.38 -12.41
N ILE A 205 19.88 9.96 -11.53
CA ILE A 205 19.59 10.58 -10.24
C ILE A 205 20.46 9.93 -9.17
N ASP A 206 20.96 10.69 -8.21
CA ASP A 206 21.78 10.18 -7.12
C ASP A 206 20.96 9.27 -6.18
N PRO A 207 21.27 7.96 -6.04
CA PRO A 207 20.52 7.07 -5.16
C PRO A 207 20.74 7.33 -3.66
N ASN A 208 21.69 8.20 -3.28
CA ASN A 208 21.88 8.60 -1.87
C ASN A 208 20.63 9.27 -1.27
N GLY A 209 19.77 9.88 -2.09
CA GLY A 209 18.51 10.43 -1.64
C GLY A 209 17.60 9.39 -0.99
N LEU A 210 17.60 8.15 -1.49
CA LEU A 210 16.85 7.04 -0.87
C LEU A 210 17.41 6.68 0.50
N VAL A 211 18.76 6.64 0.66
CA VAL A 211 19.43 6.37 1.94
C VAL A 211 19.08 7.43 2.97
N THR A 212 19.27 8.71 2.61
CA THR A 212 19.05 9.82 3.55
C THR A 212 17.60 10.03 3.89
N SER A 213 16.66 9.65 2.98
CA SER A 213 15.23 9.64 3.31
C SER A 213 14.93 8.63 4.40
N PHE A 214 15.44 7.40 4.33
CA PHE A 214 15.27 6.39 5.38
C PHE A 214 15.85 6.84 6.72
N GLU A 215 17.04 7.45 6.72
CA GLU A 215 17.66 7.98 7.94
C GLU A 215 16.81 9.08 8.61
N LYS A 216 16.21 9.97 7.80
CA LYS A 216 15.31 11.01 8.31
C LYS A 216 14.03 10.39 8.86
N LEU A 217 13.45 9.47 8.11
CA LEU A 217 12.26 8.76 8.53
C LEU A 217 12.50 7.99 9.83
N ALA A 218 13.57 7.20 9.95
CA ALA A 218 13.90 6.46 11.16
C ALA A 218 14.10 7.36 12.41
N LYS A 219 14.66 8.56 12.22
CA LYS A 219 14.76 9.55 13.32
C LYS A 219 13.40 10.07 13.79
N MET A 220 12.43 10.19 12.89
CA MET A 220 11.07 10.59 13.24
C MET A 220 10.32 9.48 13.97
N GLU A 221 10.50 8.23 13.58
CA GLU A 221 9.91 7.06 14.24
C GLU A 221 10.28 7.03 15.73
N ALA A 222 11.54 7.29 16.05
CA ALA A 222 11.99 7.43 17.44
C ALA A 222 11.23 8.52 18.21
N GLY A 223 10.67 9.53 17.52
CA GLY A 223 9.84 10.61 18.05
C GLY A 223 8.31 10.40 17.96
N ARG A 224 7.83 9.29 17.44
CA ARG A 224 6.41 8.90 17.29
C ARG A 224 5.53 9.89 16.51
N GLN A 225 5.92 10.36 15.33
CA GLN A 225 5.19 11.40 14.60
C GLN A 225 4.85 11.08 13.12
N SER A 226 4.80 9.83 12.67
CA SER A 226 4.55 9.61 11.23
C SER A 226 3.70 8.38 10.93
N SER A 227 2.70 8.53 10.04
CA SER A 227 1.90 7.46 9.46
C SER A 227 2.68 6.61 8.45
N MET A 228 3.68 7.17 7.78
CA MET A 228 4.48 6.45 6.79
C MET A 228 5.26 5.26 7.37
N PHE A 229 5.58 5.30 8.69
CA PHE A 229 6.29 4.20 9.36
C PHE A 229 5.42 3.02 9.71
N ASP A 230 4.15 3.28 9.95
CA ASP A 230 3.20 2.21 10.26
C ASP A 230 3.01 1.31 9.03
N ASP A 231 3.18 1.86 7.84
CA ASP A 231 2.94 1.22 6.55
C ASP A 231 4.23 0.72 5.89
N HIS A 232 5.32 1.50 5.99
CA HIS A 232 6.65 1.23 5.41
C HIS A 232 7.74 1.41 6.47
N PRO A 233 7.95 0.44 7.37
CA PRO A 233 8.95 0.58 8.44
C PRO A 233 10.32 0.93 7.87
N ALA A 234 10.79 2.14 8.17
CA ALA A 234 12.15 2.53 7.84
C ALA A 234 13.10 1.81 8.80
N SER A 235 14.08 1.11 8.27
CA SER A 235 15.09 0.46 9.09
C SER A 235 16.48 0.90 8.68
N GLU A 236 17.41 0.92 9.64
CA GLU A 236 18.82 1.10 9.35
C GLU A 236 19.32 0.01 8.39
N GLU A 237 18.74 -1.18 8.45
CA GLU A 237 19.05 -2.29 7.55
C GLU A 237 18.71 -1.95 6.10
N ARG A 238 17.57 -1.30 5.84
CA ARG A 238 17.18 -0.86 4.50
C ARG A 238 18.15 0.21 3.97
N ALA A 239 18.47 1.21 4.80
CA ALA A 239 19.46 2.22 4.46
C ALA A 239 20.84 1.59 4.17
N GLN A 240 21.28 0.62 4.98
CA GLN A 240 22.54 -0.07 4.80
C GLN A 240 22.55 -0.90 3.50
N HIS A 241 21.49 -1.61 3.20
CA HIS A 241 21.34 -2.35 1.95
C HIS A 241 21.57 -1.45 0.71
N ILE A 242 20.97 -0.28 0.69
CA ILE A 242 21.16 0.66 -0.43
C ILE A 242 22.60 1.23 -0.46
N ARG A 243 23.20 1.54 0.70
CA ARG A 243 24.62 1.94 0.76
C ARG A 243 25.54 0.88 0.16
N ASP A 244 25.30 -0.39 0.47
CA ASP A 244 26.09 -1.52 -0.04
C ASP A 244 25.94 -1.65 -1.56
N ARG A 245 24.74 -1.41 -2.12
CA ARG A 245 24.53 -1.38 -3.58
C ARG A 245 25.24 -0.20 -4.23
N ILE A 246 25.23 0.99 -3.62
CA ILE A 246 25.97 2.16 -4.09
C ILE A 246 27.48 1.85 -4.13
N ALA A 247 28.01 1.29 -3.02
CA ALA A 247 29.44 0.96 -2.91
C ALA A 247 29.86 -0.12 -3.91
N ALA A 248 28.99 -1.07 -4.22
CA ALA A 248 29.25 -2.12 -5.20
C ALA A 248 29.13 -1.62 -6.66
N GLY A 249 28.73 -0.37 -6.90
CA GLY A 249 28.53 0.20 -8.23
C GLY A 249 27.38 -0.44 -9.02
N LYS A 250 26.50 -1.18 -8.33
CA LYS A 250 25.38 -1.94 -8.93
C LYS A 250 24.17 -1.08 -9.14
#